data_493cc33e932385cc64ff0235dd4f9527
#
_entry.id   493cc33e932385cc64ff0235dd4f9527
#
_cell.length_a   1.000
_cell.length_b   1.000
_cell.length_c   1.000
_cell.angle_alpha   90.00
_cell.angle_beta   90.00
_cell.angle_gamma   90.00
#
_symmetry.space_group_name_H-M   'P 1'
#
loop_
_entity.id
_entity.type
_entity.pdbx_description
1 polymer ?
#
loop_
_entity_poly.entity_id
_entity_poly.type
_entity_poly.pdbx_seq_one_letter_code
_entity_poly.pdbx_strand_id
1 'polypeptide(L)'
;MVSTGWSNVTPWKTFREAPEPELAKRLEAMIPANANMSRMVFNFHCPPYGSNLDEAPEIDQDLNVKEAGRSMVPVGSTAVRDAIRRYQPLLSLHGHIHEGKGTARIGKTLAINAGSLYEQGVLQGALVELDPKKGIKSYTLTTG
;
A
#
# COMPACT_ATOMS: atom_id res chain seq x y z
N MET A 1 -11.64 8.12 7.32
CA MET A 1 -10.37 7.68 6.67
C MET A 1 -9.23 7.92 7.63
N VAL A 2 -8.27 7.01 7.69
CA VAL A 2 -7.00 7.15 8.42
C VAL A 2 -5.88 7.17 7.39
N SER A 3 -4.96 8.13 7.48
CA SER A 3 -3.92 8.35 6.46
C SER A 3 -2.55 8.54 7.09
N THR A 4 -1.53 7.93 6.49
CA THR A 4 -0.13 8.17 6.86
C THR A 4 0.79 8.10 5.65
N GLY A 5 1.77 9.02 5.63
CA GLY A 5 2.86 8.99 4.66
C GLY A 5 4.10 8.21 5.15
N TRP A 6 4.02 7.51 6.27
CA TRP A 6 5.11 6.68 6.76
C TRP A 6 5.17 5.35 6.02
N SER A 7 6.39 4.86 5.80
CA SER A 7 6.68 3.56 5.21
C SER A 7 7.64 2.74 6.09
N ASN A 8 7.80 1.47 5.76
CA ASN A 8 8.90 0.65 6.23
C ASN A 8 10.23 1.16 5.68
N VAL A 9 11.33 0.72 6.29
CA VAL A 9 12.70 1.12 5.91
C VAL A 9 13.03 0.62 4.51
N THR A 10 13.59 1.53 3.71
CA THR A 10 14.13 1.22 2.36
C THR A 10 15.65 1.37 2.35
N PRO A 11 16.34 0.82 1.35
CA PRO A 11 17.79 1.01 1.20
C PRO A 11 18.22 2.49 1.03
N TRP A 12 17.30 3.34 0.55
CA TRP A 12 17.57 4.76 0.29
C TRP A 12 17.48 5.65 1.52
N LYS A 13 16.95 5.14 2.65
CA LYS A 13 16.83 5.86 3.93
C LYS A 13 16.16 7.22 3.76
N THR A 14 15.00 7.22 3.16
CA THR A 14 14.23 8.45 2.88
C THR A 14 13.56 9.01 4.14
N PHE A 15 12.96 10.19 4.03
CA PHE A 15 12.15 10.75 5.11
C PHE A 15 10.90 9.89 5.37
N ARG A 16 10.43 9.85 6.61
CA ARG A 16 9.23 9.13 7.05
C ARG A 16 9.32 7.60 6.89
N GLU A 17 10.50 7.06 7.05
CA GLU A 17 10.69 5.62 7.21
C GLU A 17 10.79 5.25 8.70
N ALA A 18 10.27 4.09 9.05
CA ALA A 18 10.37 3.53 10.39
C ALA A 18 10.52 2.01 10.34
N PRO A 19 11.25 1.40 11.31
CA PRO A 19 11.23 -0.04 11.48
C PRO A 19 9.80 -0.55 11.71
N GLU A 20 9.52 -1.77 11.26
CA GLU A 20 8.18 -2.37 11.32
C GLU A 20 7.51 -2.30 12.72
N PRO A 21 8.21 -2.55 13.85
CA PRO A 21 7.58 -2.43 15.16
C PRO A 21 7.16 -1.00 15.52
N GLU A 22 7.91 0.00 15.05
CA GLU A 22 7.57 1.41 15.26
C GLU A 22 6.42 1.82 14.35
N LEU A 23 6.46 1.42 13.08
CA LEU A 23 5.38 1.65 12.14
C LEU A 23 4.06 1.04 12.64
N ALA A 24 4.09 -0.18 13.16
CA ALA A 24 2.93 -0.84 13.76
C ALA A 24 2.31 -0.02 14.90
N LYS A 25 3.14 0.50 15.82
CA LYS A 25 2.67 1.37 16.92
C LYS A 25 2.03 2.66 16.40
N ARG A 26 2.63 3.28 15.37
CA ARG A 26 2.09 4.49 14.75
C ARG A 26 0.73 4.24 14.11
N LEU A 27 0.59 3.14 13.35
CA LEU A 27 -0.68 2.76 12.72
C LEU A 27 -1.75 2.48 13.79
N GLU A 28 -1.42 1.73 14.83
CA GLU A 28 -2.36 1.40 15.91
C GLU A 28 -2.85 2.66 16.65
N ALA A 29 -1.96 3.60 16.93
CA ALA A 29 -2.32 4.86 17.59
C ALA A 29 -3.24 5.77 16.75
N MET A 30 -3.24 5.60 15.42
CA MET A 30 -4.07 6.40 14.51
C MET A 30 -5.44 5.79 14.27
N ILE A 31 -5.63 4.51 14.50
CA ILE A 31 -6.89 3.80 14.23
C ILE A 31 -7.82 3.94 15.43
N PRO A 32 -8.99 4.61 15.31
CA PRO A 32 -9.90 4.79 16.43
C PRO A 32 -10.49 3.45 16.90
N ALA A 33 -10.46 3.20 18.20
CA ALA A 33 -10.93 1.94 18.80
C ALA A 33 -12.39 1.58 18.46
N ASN A 34 -13.25 2.58 18.31
CA ASN A 34 -14.68 2.42 18.05
C ASN A 34 -15.08 2.69 16.59
N ALA A 35 -14.11 2.66 15.66
CA ALA A 35 -14.39 2.94 14.27
C ALA A 35 -15.17 1.80 13.59
N ASN A 36 -16.14 2.17 12.77
CA ASN A 36 -16.83 1.20 11.92
C ASN A 36 -15.93 0.82 10.74
N MET A 37 -15.25 -0.31 10.83
CA MET A 37 -14.30 -0.77 9.83
C MET A 37 -14.95 -1.07 8.46
N SER A 38 -16.25 -1.41 8.43
CA SER A 38 -16.96 -1.60 7.15
C SER A 38 -17.19 -0.32 6.36
N ARG A 39 -16.83 0.83 6.93
CA ARG A 39 -16.87 2.16 6.29
C ARG A 39 -15.52 2.88 6.39
N MET A 40 -14.50 2.21 6.91
CA MET A 40 -13.17 2.79 7.09
C MET A 40 -12.36 2.65 5.81
N VAL A 41 -11.63 3.70 5.48
CA VAL A 41 -10.61 3.70 4.44
C VAL A 41 -9.27 3.92 5.10
N PHE A 42 -8.33 3.01 4.89
CA PHE A 42 -6.92 3.21 5.18
C PHE A 42 -6.24 3.79 3.94
N ASN A 43 -5.46 4.86 4.12
CA ASN A 43 -4.64 5.45 3.08
C ASN A 43 -3.20 5.48 3.59
N PHE A 44 -2.52 4.34 3.46
CA PHE A 44 -1.18 4.11 3.97
C PHE A 44 -0.19 4.08 2.82
N HIS A 45 0.88 4.86 2.92
CA HIS A 45 1.80 5.07 1.80
C HIS A 45 2.38 3.76 1.26
N CYS A 46 2.96 2.91 2.12
CA CYS A 46 3.50 1.63 1.70
C CYS A 46 2.41 0.55 1.57
N PRO A 47 2.51 -0.36 0.59
CA PRO A 47 1.60 -1.48 0.43
C PRO A 47 1.87 -2.59 1.47
N PRO A 48 0.88 -3.46 1.70
CA PRO A 48 1.02 -4.62 2.59
C PRO A 48 1.96 -5.67 2.01
N TYR A 49 2.87 -6.20 2.82
CA TYR A 49 3.85 -7.22 2.44
C TYR A 49 3.20 -8.48 1.87
N GLY A 50 3.73 -8.96 0.74
CA GLY A 50 3.31 -10.20 0.10
C GLY A 50 1.89 -10.17 -0.45
N SER A 51 1.46 -9.02 -0.93
CA SER A 51 0.11 -8.79 -1.46
C SER A 51 0.05 -8.74 -2.99
N ASN A 52 1.18 -8.87 -3.68
CA ASN A 52 1.39 -8.57 -5.11
C ASN A 52 1.20 -7.08 -5.46
N LEU A 53 1.00 -6.22 -4.46
CA LEU A 53 0.98 -4.76 -4.62
C LEU A 53 2.32 -4.13 -4.25
N ASP A 54 3.28 -4.96 -3.86
CA ASP A 54 4.54 -4.61 -3.25
C ASP A 54 5.75 -5.28 -3.93
N GLU A 55 5.55 -5.77 -5.13
CA GLU A 55 6.62 -6.36 -5.93
C GLU A 55 7.52 -5.26 -6.51
N ALA A 56 8.82 -5.34 -6.24
CA ALA A 56 9.83 -4.44 -6.80
C ALA A 56 11.02 -5.23 -7.34
N PRO A 57 11.79 -4.69 -8.29
CA PRO A 57 13.01 -5.33 -8.76
C PRO A 57 13.97 -5.62 -7.62
N GLU A 58 14.48 -6.84 -7.57
CA GLU A 58 15.51 -7.21 -6.59
C GLU A 58 16.80 -6.42 -6.86
N ILE A 59 17.37 -5.84 -5.81
CA ILE A 59 18.63 -5.10 -5.87
C ILE A 59 19.72 -5.79 -5.05
N ASP A 60 20.98 -5.59 -5.42
CA ASP A 60 22.13 -6.04 -4.66
C ASP A 60 22.53 -5.01 -3.57
N GLN A 61 23.65 -5.28 -2.87
CA GLN A 61 24.14 -4.41 -1.81
C GLN A 61 24.62 -3.03 -2.31
N ASP A 62 24.94 -2.94 -3.59
CA ASP A 62 25.38 -1.71 -4.27
C ASP A 62 24.20 -0.99 -4.97
N LEU A 63 22.97 -1.40 -4.68
CA LEU A 63 21.71 -0.88 -5.25
C LEU A 63 21.56 -1.11 -6.76
N ASN A 64 22.30 -2.04 -7.34
CA ASN A 64 22.10 -2.40 -8.75
C ASN A 64 20.95 -3.41 -8.87
N VAL A 65 20.15 -3.23 -9.90
CA VAL A 65 19.02 -4.13 -10.22
C VAL A 65 19.55 -5.47 -10.70
N LYS A 66 19.15 -6.55 -10.03
CA LYS A 66 19.52 -7.92 -10.40
C LYS A 66 18.75 -8.40 -11.64
N GLU A 67 19.38 -9.28 -12.40
CA GLU A 67 18.78 -9.96 -13.57
C GLU A 67 18.06 -9.02 -14.54
N ALA A 68 18.57 -7.78 -14.69
CA ALA A 68 17.94 -6.74 -15.52
C ALA A 68 16.45 -6.50 -15.19
N GLY A 69 16.09 -6.58 -13.88
CA GLY A 69 14.74 -6.33 -13.39
C GLY A 69 13.75 -7.50 -13.54
N ARG A 70 14.23 -8.69 -13.92
CA ARG A 70 13.38 -9.88 -14.04
C ARG A 70 13.11 -10.56 -12.69
N SER A 71 14.02 -10.42 -11.73
CA SER A 71 13.81 -10.88 -10.36
C SER A 71 13.00 -9.85 -9.59
N MET A 72 11.77 -10.19 -9.21
CA MET A 72 10.89 -9.35 -8.41
C MET A 72 10.76 -9.94 -7.00
N VAL A 73 10.77 -9.07 -6.00
CA VAL A 73 10.65 -9.46 -4.59
C VAL A 73 9.64 -8.59 -3.85
N PRO A 74 8.89 -9.14 -2.86
CA PRO A 74 7.99 -8.35 -2.05
C PRO A 74 8.78 -7.46 -1.09
N VAL A 75 8.51 -6.16 -1.12
CA VAL A 75 9.19 -5.13 -0.30
C VAL A 75 8.22 -4.29 0.53
N GLY A 76 6.96 -4.66 0.59
CA GLY A 76 5.93 -3.99 1.37
C GLY A 76 6.10 -4.13 2.87
N SER A 77 5.19 -3.53 3.64
CA SER A 77 5.24 -3.51 5.10
C SER A 77 4.44 -4.65 5.73
N THR A 78 5.09 -5.36 6.66
CA THR A 78 4.42 -6.35 7.51
C THR A 78 3.48 -5.68 8.50
N ALA A 79 3.81 -4.50 9.03
CA ALA A 79 2.93 -3.73 9.92
C ALA A 79 1.63 -3.31 9.23
N VAL A 80 1.71 -2.86 7.97
CA VAL A 80 0.53 -2.52 7.18
C VAL A 80 -0.31 -3.76 6.88
N ARG A 81 0.31 -4.87 6.47
CA ARG A 81 -0.38 -6.13 6.25
C ARG A 81 -1.15 -6.59 7.49
N ASP A 82 -0.49 -6.56 8.64
CA ASP A 82 -1.06 -7.07 9.89
C ASP A 82 -2.16 -6.13 10.42
N ALA A 83 -2.01 -4.81 10.24
CA ALA A 83 -3.08 -3.86 10.51
C ALA A 83 -4.32 -4.12 9.63
N ILE A 84 -4.16 -4.33 8.32
CA ILE A 84 -5.28 -4.65 7.43
C ILE A 84 -5.93 -5.98 7.82
N ARG A 85 -5.15 -7.01 8.13
CA ARG A 85 -5.66 -8.31 8.57
C ARG A 85 -6.44 -8.23 9.87
N ARG A 86 -5.96 -7.43 10.82
CA ARG A 86 -6.60 -7.26 12.14
C ARG A 86 -7.88 -6.44 12.06
N TYR A 87 -7.85 -5.31 11.38
CA TYR A 87 -8.93 -4.33 11.40
C TYR A 87 -9.95 -4.50 10.28
N GLN A 88 -9.57 -5.11 9.17
CA GLN A 88 -10.44 -5.36 8.02
C GLN A 88 -11.22 -4.13 7.54
N PRO A 89 -10.54 -2.99 7.22
CA PRO A 89 -11.22 -1.82 6.67
C PRO A 89 -11.92 -2.16 5.36
N LEU A 90 -12.88 -1.32 4.96
CA LEU A 90 -13.57 -1.45 3.67
C LEU A 90 -12.60 -1.40 2.49
N LEU A 91 -11.64 -0.46 2.55
CA LEU A 91 -10.70 -0.15 1.48
C LEU A 91 -9.35 0.21 2.08
N SER A 92 -8.27 -0.18 1.42
CA SER A 92 -6.92 0.25 1.72
C SER A 92 -6.24 0.76 0.45
N LEU A 93 -5.73 1.98 0.49
CA LEU A 93 -5.10 2.66 -0.65
C LEU A 93 -3.61 2.80 -0.39
N HIS A 94 -2.81 2.52 -1.40
CA HIS A 94 -1.36 2.48 -1.33
C HIS A 94 -0.70 3.10 -2.56
N GLY A 95 0.59 3.41 -2.43
CA GLY A 95 1.52 3.82 -3.46
C GLY A 95 2.90 3.24 -3.16
N HIS A 96 3.94 4.08 -3.12
CA HIS A 96 5.31 3.77 -2.74
C HIS A 96 6.03 2.81 -3.69
N ILE A 97 5.48 1.63 -3.96
CA ILE A 97 6.04 0.66 -4.90
C ILE A 97 5.40 0.92 -6.26
N HIS A 98 6.18 1.52 -7.13
CA HIS A 98 5.71 2.05 -8.42
C HIS A 98 5.27 0.95 -9.36
N GLU A 99 5.95 -0.18 -9.34
CA GLU A 99 5.68 -1.34 -10.17
C GLU A 99 4.46 -2.14 -9.69
N GLY A 100 4.08 -1.96 -8.42
CA GLY A 100 3.02 -2.71 -7.75
C GLY A 100 1.59 -2.28 -8.12
N LYS A 101 1.37 -1.65 -9.30
CA LYS A 101 0.03 -1.27 -9.75
C LYS A 101 -0.91 -2.46 -9.78
N GLY A 102 -1.98 -2.39 -9.00
CA GLY A 102 -2.92 -3.51 -8.96
C GLY A 102 -3.93 -3.41 -7.83
N THR A 103 -4.66 -4.51 -7.67
CA THR A 103 -5.62 -4.70 -6.57
C THR A 103 -5.43 -6.08 -5.94
N ALA A 104 -5.67 -6.17 -4.64
CA ALA A 104 -5.62 -7.42 -3.89
C ALA A 104 -6.76 -7.50 -2.88
N ARG A 105 -7.18 -8.72 -2.52
CA ARG A 105 -8.09 -8.97 -1.40
C ARG A 105 -7.33 -9.50 -0.20
N ILE A 106 -7.43 -8.78 0.93
CA ILE A 106 -6.85 -9.20 2.20
C ILE A 106 -8.01 -9.40 3.18
N GLY A 107 -8.50 -10.63 3.26
CA GLY A 107 -9.76 -10.90 3.92
C GLY A 107 -10.93 -10.18 3.24
N LYS A 108 -11.64 -9.32 3.97
CA LYS A 108 -12.75 -8.51 3.43
C LYS A 108 -12.29 -7.21 2.77
N THR A 109 -11.06 -6.77 3.03
CA THR A 109 -10.53 -5.50 2.55
C THR A 109 -10.13 -5.59 1.09
N LEU A 110 -10.57 -4.62 0.28
CA LEU A 110 -9.97 -4.35 -1.02
C LEU A 110 -8.75 -3.46 -0.81
N ALA A 111 -7.57 -3.91 -1.21
CA ALA A 111 -6.35 -3.12 -1.23
C ALA A 111 -6.03 -2.71 -2.67
N ILE A 112 -5.61 -1.46 -2.88
CA ILE A 112 -5.29 -0.89 -4.20
C ILE A 112 -3.94 -0.18 -4.10
N ASN A 113 -3.02 -0.50 -5.01
CA ASN A 113 -1.86 0.34 -5.31
C ASN A 113 -2.06 0.93 -6.71
N ALA A 114 -2.05 2.26 -6.81
CA ALA A 114 -2.21 2.94 -8.09
C ALA A 114 -0.99 2.79 -9.02
N GLY A 115 0.17 2.46 -8.45
CA GLY A 115 1.45 2.47 -9.15
C GLY A 115 1.93 3.87 -9.46
N SER A 116 3.04 3.97 -10.20
CA SER A 116 3.54 5.25 -10.69
C SER A 116 4.41 5.06 -11.94
N LEU A 117 4.23 5.92 -12.93
CA LEU A 117 5.07 6.05 -14.11
C LEU A 117 5.53 7.50 -14.29
N TYR A 118 5.81 8.18 -13.18
CA TYR A 118 6.15 9.60 -13.17
C TYR A 118 7.39 9.93 -14.03
N GLU A 119 8.36 9.02 -14.09
CA GLU A 119 9.57 9.19 -14.92
C GLU A 119 9.26 9.21 -16.41
N GLN A 120 8.13 8.62 -16.80
CA GLN A 120 7.64 8.62 -18.18
C GLN A 120 6.65 9.76 -18.47
N GLY A 121 6.37 10.62 -17.46
CA GLY A 121 5.38 11.68 -17.56
C GLY A 121 3.94 11.18 -17.63
N VAL A 122 3.68 9.94 -17.22
CA VAL A 122 2.36 9.30 -17.28
C VAL A 122 1.73 9.28 -15.88
N LEU A 123 0.52 9.85 -15.76
CA LEU A 123 -0.24 9.82 -14.52
C LEU A 123 -0.92 8.45 -14.34
N GLN A 124 -0.70 7.83 -13.21
CA GLN A 124 -1.44 6.65 -12.77
C GLN A 124 -2.30 6.98 -11.56
N GLY A 125 -3.46 6.35 -11.50
CA GLY A 125 -4.41 6.61 -10.41
C GLY A 125 -5.39 5.45 -10.21
N ALA A 126 -6.24 5.62 -9.20
CA ALA A 126 -7.37 4.74 -8.94
C ALA A 126 -8.62 5.58 -8.72
N LEU A 127 -9.68 5.30 -9.44
CA LEU A 127 -11.01 5.84 -9.19
C LEU A 127 -11.84 4.81 -8.44
N VAL A 128 -12.37 5.17 -7.27
CA VAL A 128 -13.20 4.27 -6.47
C VAL A 128 -14.53 4.94 -6.19
N GLU A 129 -15.61 4.30 -6.57
CA GLU A 129 -16.98 4.73 -6.28
C GLU A 129 -17.47 4.05 -5.00
N LEU A 130 -17.79 4.86 -4.00
CA LEU A 130 -18.29 4.40 -2.71
C LEU A 130 -19.78 4.71 -2.57
N ASP A 131 -20.55 3.70 -2.17
CA ASP A 131 -21.96 3.83 -1.80
C ASP A 131 -22.08 3.82 -0.26
N PRO A 132 -22.78 4.79 0.36
CA PRO A 132 -22.89 4.87 1.81
C PRO A 132 -23.56 3.66 2.46
N LYS A 133 -24.35 2.88 1.71
CA LYS A 133 -25.06 1.70 2.22
C LYS A 133 -24.39 0.40 1.81
N LYS A 134 -23.87 0.32 0.59
CA LYS A 134 -23.34 -0.91 -0.02
C LYS A 134 -21.81 -1.04 0.06
N GLY A 135 -21.08 0.04 0.40
CA GLY A 135 -19.64 0.06 0.43
C GLY A 135 -19.03 0.37 -0.95
N ILE A 136 -18.07 -0.45 -1.41
CA ILE A 136 -17.43 -0.25 -2.71
C ILE A 136 -18.41 -0.69 -3.81
N LYS A 137 -18.79 0.24 -4.68
CA LYS A 137 -19.65 -0.03 -5.82
C LYS A 137 -18.85 -0.42 -7.06
N SER A 138 -17.79 0.33 -7.34
CA SER A 138 -16.89 0.06 -8.47
C SER A 138 -15.50 0.64 -8.20
N TYR A 139 -14.52 0.14 -8.92
CA TYR A 139 -13.18 0.75 -8.95
C TYR A 139 -12.54 0.53 -10.32
N THR A 140 -11.66 1.46 -10.70
CA THR A 140 -10.92 1.42 -11.95
C THR A 140 -9.52 1.96 -11.72
N LEU A 141 -8.51 1.25 -12.21
CA LEU A 141 -7.15 1.77 -12.28
C LEU A 141 -7.02 2.58 -13.58
N THR A 142 -6.52 3.80 -13.46
CA THR A 142 -6.40 4.73 -14.59
C THR A 142 -4.95 4.91 -15.02
N THR A 143 -4.76 5.33 -16.27
CA THR A 143 -3.49 5.73 -16.86
C THR A 143 -3.77 6.82 -17.87
N GLY A 144 -3.07 7.95 -17.80
CA GLY A 144 -3.28 9.08 -18.69
C GLY A 144 -2.14 10.09 -18.65
#